data_6108af4558a31905cbe3b0d7b83a26c6
#
_entry.id   6108af4558a31905cbe3b0d7b83a26c6
#
_cell.length_a   1.000
_cell.length_b   1.000
_cell.length_c   1.000
_cell.angle_alpha   90.00
_cell.angle_beta   90.00
_cell.angle_gamma   90.00
#
_symmetry.space_group_name_H-M   'P 1'
#
loop_
_entity.id
_entity.type
_entity.pdbx_description
1 polymer ?
#
loop_
_entity_poly.entity_id
_entity_poly.type
_entity_poly.pdbx_seq_one_letter_code
_entity_poly.pdbx_strand_id
1 'polypeptide(L)'
;MGKSKLLAICLLWAASPLYGKWAHLFHKKITSDESARAVQHNSFHFAKNEVPHFTQLLLSWNAIRPTKGHFTFFVQARNADTHKWGSWHRMIEWGNSVQRSHATRSDGFSKYLHVRLETEPLQRAHAFRIKVEGIDGASMALLKSIAVTTSDMHAFESEQVMRDLAGLSSVFVPGVSKISQHALLHADNHRMCSPVSCTMLSEFFTRNKTNPLCFADKSFDKGLNSYGSWPFNMAHSFEQAQGKVWFFNTRLNSFRDLHRQLKRGIPAIVSVRGTLKQAPKSYPHGHLLTVVGYDARSQEVLCHDSAKMGHVNVEQRYELADFIHAWEASRRLTYWAERA
;
A
#
# COMPACT_ATOMS: atom_id res chain seq x y z
N MET A 1 46.63 -0.46 -48.44
CA MET A 1 45.62 -1.50 -48.00
C MET A 1 45.73 -1.60 -46.50
N GLY A 2 44.90 -0.83 -45.77
CA GLY A 2 44.86 -0.81 -44.33
C GLY A 2 43.56 -1.48 -43.84
N LYS A 3 43.69 -2.58 -43.11
CA LYS A 3 42.55 -3.28 -42.52
C LYS A 3 42.15 -2.61 -41.20
N SER A 4 41.03 -1.91 -41.19
CA SER A 4 40.36 -1.42 -39.97
C SER A 4 39.80 -2.62 -39.17
N LYS A 5 40.26 -2.80 -37.93
CA LYS A 5 39.68 -3.72 -36.98
C LYS A 5 38.54 -3.00 -36.26
N LEU A 6 37.29 -3.39 -36.53
CA LEU A 6 36.15 -3.03 -35.69
C LEU A 6 36.27 -3.76 -34.34
N LEU A 7 36.36 -2.98 -33.26
CA LEU A 7 36.26 -3.47 -31.90
C LEU A 7 34.75 -3.58 -31.58
N ALA A 8 34.24 -4.79 -31.48
CA ALA A 8 32.91 -5.05 -31.00
C ALA A 8 32.89 -4.86 -29.47
N ILE A 9 32.26 -3.80 -28.98
CA ILE A 9 31.99 -3.58 -27.56
C ILE A 9 30.79 -4.45 -27.22
N CYS A 10 31.05 -5.62 -26.60
CA CYS A 10 30.03 -6.40 -25.93
C CYS A 10 29.50 -5.64 -24.69
N LEU A 11 28.38 -4.99 -24.82
CA LEU A 11 27.59 -4.50 -23.70
C LEU A 11 27.08 -5.74 -22.91
N LEU A 12 27.80 -6.08 -21.84
CA LEU A 12 27.28 -6.99 -20.81
C LEU A 12 26.07 -6.35 -20.16
N TRP A 13 24.90 -6.75 -20.59
CA TRP A 13 23.68 -6.55 -19.83
C TRP A 13 23.84 -7.35 -18.54
N ALA A 14 24.10 -6.66 -17.44
CA ALA A 14 23.99 -7.25 -16.11
C ALA A 14 22.55 -7.73 -15.95
N ALA A 15 22.33 -9.02 -16.11
CA ALA A 15 21.06 -9.67 -15.78
C ALA A 15 20.82 -9.40 -14.31
N SER A 16 19.80 -8.61 -14.00
CA SER A 16 19.25 -8.53 -12.64
C SER A 16 18.94 -9.95 -12.20
N PRO A 17 19.27 -10.35 -10.96
CA PRO A 17 18.97 -11.70 -10.51
C PRO A 17 17.47 -11.96 -10.69
N LEU A 18 17.16 -13.07 -11.36
CA LEU A 18 15.81 -13.60 -11.59
C LEU A 18 15.21 -14.11 -10.27
N TYR A 19 15.05 -13.25 -9.28
CA TYR A 19 14.13 -13.52 -8.19
C TYR A 19 12.72 -13.32 -8.75
N GLY A 20 11.94 -14.39 -8.80
CA GLY A 20 10.55 -14.31 -9.21
C GLY A 20 9.82 -13.28 -8.33
N LYS A 21 9.06 -12.39 -8.94
CA LYS A 21 8.26 -11.43 -8.16
C LYS A 21 7.27 -12.21 -7.30
N TRP A 22 7.30 -12.01 -6.00
CA TRP A 22 6.37 -12.62 -5.04
C TRP A 22 5.10 -11.80 -4.82
N ALA A 23 5.10 -10.52 -5.26
CA ALA A 23 3.97 -9.61 -5.16
C ALA A 23 3.72 -8.90 -6.49
N HIS A 24 2.44 -8.76 -6.86
CA HIS A 24 1.98 -8.20 -8.13
C HIS A 24 0.85 -7.20 -7.90
N LEU A 25 1.04 -5.95 -8.36
CA LEU A 25 0.03 -4.90 -8.30
C LEU A 25 -0.75 -4.86 -9.63
N PHE A 26 -2.07 -4.90 -9.52
CA PHE A 26 -3.02 -4.72 -10.63
C PHE A 26 -3.86 -3.46 -10.36
N HIS A 27 -3.59 -2.39 -11.09
CA HIS A 27 -4.33 -1.13 -10.99
C HIS A 27 -5.26 -0.99 -12.18
N LYS A 28 -6.57 -0.96 -11.90
CA LYS A 28 -7.64 -0.74 -12.88
C LYS A 28 -8.21 0.66 -12.73
N LYS A 29 -7.82 1.58 -13.61
CA LYS A 29 -8.49 2.87 -13.80
C LYS A 29 -9.80 2.65 -14.53
N ILE A 30 -10.88 3.28 -14.06
CA ILE A 30 -12.24 3.12 -14.63
C ILE A 30 -12.40 4.17 -15.73
N THR A 31 -12.65 3.72 -16.96
CA THR A 31 -12.91 4.60 -18.09
C THR A 31 -14.30 5.23 -18.02
N SER A 32 -14.57 6.26 -18.84
CA SER A 32 -15.88 6.91 -18.90
C SER A 32 -17.00 5.92 -19.23
N ASP A 33 -16.78 5.01 -20.19
CA ASP A 33 -17.77 4.01 -20.59
C ASP A 33 -18.01 2.96 -19.52
N GLU A 34 -16.95 2.54 -18.80
CA GLU A 34 -17.08 1.63 -17.66
C GLU A 34 -17.82 2.29 -16.51
N SER A 35 -17.58 3.58 -16.27
CA SER A 35 -18.30 4.37 -15.27
C SER A 35 -19.78 4.50 -15.61
N ALA A 36 -20.12 4.77 -16.87
CA ALA A 36 -21.51 4.83 -17.32
C ALA A 36 -22.24 3.47 -17.12
N ARG A 37 -21.60 2.36 -17.52
CA ARG A 37 -22.15 1.01 -17.27
C ARG A 37 -22.28 0.72 -15.77
N ALA A 38 -21.29 1.10 -14.95
CA ALA A 38 -21.35 0.89 -13.51
C ALA A 38 -22.51 1.66 -12.86
N VAL A 39 -22.79 2.88 -13.33
CA VAL A 39 -23.97 3.67 -12.89
C VAL A 39 -25.27 2.97 -13.28
N GLN A 40 -25.37 2.51 -14.53
CA GLN A 40 -26.57 1.82 -15.03
C GLN A 40 -26.89 0.54 -14.24
N HIS A 41 -25.87 -0.27 -13.91
CA HIS A 41 -26.02 -1.54 -13.19
C HIS A 41 -25.86 -1.41 -11.67
N ASN A 42 -25.60 -0.22 -11.18
CA ASN A 42 -25.30 0.07 -9.78
C ASN A 42 -24.18 -0.82 -9.19
N SER A 43 -23.27 -1.28 -10.04
CA SER A 43 -22.17 -2.15 -9.66
C SER A 43 -20.99 -2.05 -10.62
N PHE A 44 -19.79 -2.35 -10.11
CA PHE A 44 -18.56 -2.46 -10.90
C PHE A 44 -17.87 -3.79 -10.63
N HIS A 45 -17.31 -4.41 -11.67
CA HIS A 45 -16.59 -5.67 -11.57
C HIS A 45 -15.17 -5.52 -12.13
N PHE A 46 -14.20 -6.01 -11.38
CA PHE A 46 -12.82 -6.14 -11.83
C PHE A 46 -12.33 -7.56 -11.59
N ALA A 47 -11.90 -8.24 -12.63
CA ALA A 47 -11.44 -9.63 -12.56
C ALA A 47 -10.09 -9.82 -13.27
N LYS A 48 -9.34 -10.78 -12.78
CA LYS A 48 -8.18 -11.36 -13.43
C LYS A 48 -8.33 -12.88 -13.39
N ASN A 49 -8.49 -13.51 -14.56
CA ASN A 49 -8.75 -14.94 -14.67
C ASN A 49 -7.47 -15.78 -14.57
N GLU A 50 -6.32 -15.15 -14.71
CA GLU A 50 -5.00 -15.77 -14.56
C GLU A 50 -4.00 -14.74 -14.06
N VAL A 51 -3.39 -15.03 -12.93
CA VAL A 51 -2.31 -14.24 -12.31
C VAL A 51 -1.31 -15.22 -11.69
N PRO A 52 -0.07 -14.80 -11.40
CA PRO A 52 0.84 -15.61 -10.60
C PRO A 52 0.19 -16.08 -9.30
N HIS A 53 0.51 -17.30 -8.88
CA HIS A 53 -0.04 -17.88 -7.67
C HIS A 53 0.09 -16.93 -6.48
N PHE A 54 -0.93 -16.89 -5.63
CA PHE A 54 -0.92 -16.05 -4.45
C PHE A 54 -1.63 -16.71 -3.28
N THR A 55 -1.21 -16.30 -2.08
CA THR A 55 -1.83 -16.73 -0.81
C THR A 55 -2.49 -15.56 -0.08
N GLN A 56 -2.24 -14.33 -0.53
CA GLN A 56 -2.82 -13.13 0.06
C GLN A 56 -3.19 -12.10 -1.01
N LEU A 57 -4.31 -11.40 -0.79
CA LEU A 57 -4.76 -10.30 -1.65
C LEU A 57 -5.10 -9.08 -0.80
N LEU A 58 -4.53 -7.93 -1.16
CA LEU A 58 -4.86 -6.62 -0.63
C LEU A 58 -5.73 -5.88 -1.63
N LEU A 59 -6.73 -5.15 -1.13
CA LEU A 59 -7.57 -4.25 -1.92
C LEU A 59 -7.34 -2.81 -1.49
N SER A 60 -7.33 -1.91 -2.45
CA SER A 60 -7.53 -0.49 -2.25
C SER A 60 -8.35 0.09 -3.38
N TRP A 61 -8.97 1.22 -3.15
CA TRP A 61 -9.77 1.94 -4.14
C TRP A 61 -9.48 3.42 -4.09
N ASN A 62 -9.73 4.08 -5.19
CA ASN A 62 -9.72 5.53 -5.31
C ASN A 62 -11.12 5.97 -5.74
N ALA A 63 -11.78 6.70 -4.86
CA ALA A 63 -13.14 7.20 -5.08
C ALA A 63 -13.35 8.50 -4.32
N ILE A 64 -14.28 9.33 -4.81
CA ILE A 64 -14.84 10.41 -4.01
C ILE A 64 -15.88 9.79 -3.07
N ARG A 65 -15.84 10.13 -1.81
CA ARG A 65 -16.77 9.60 -0.81
C ARG A 65 -18.21 9.96 -1.18
N PRO A 66 -19.12 8.98 -1.28
CA PRO A 66 -20.52 9.28 -1.57
C PRO A 66 -21.14 10.06 -0.40
N THR A 67 -21.83 11.14 -0.71
CA THR A 67 -22.60 11.94 0.28
C THR A 67 -23.85 11.23 0.73
N LYS A 68 -24.40 10.33 -0.12
CA LYS A 68 -25.56 9.49 0.14
C LYS A 68 -25.18 8.03 -0.05
N GLY A 69 -25.54 7.17 0.89
CA GLY A 69 -25.25 5.74 0.86
C GLY A 69 -23.76 5.41 1.05
N HIS A 70 -23.37 4.24 0.56
CA HIS A 70 -22.01 3.73 0.68
C HIS A 70 -21.68 2.72 -0.43
N PHE A 71 -20.40 2.46 -0.65
CA PHE A 71 -19.93 1.33 -1.46
C PHE A 71 -19.73 0.11 -0.59
N THR A 72 -20.16 -1.06 -1.08
CA THR A 72 -19.80 -2.36 -0.51
C THR A 72 -18.86 -3.10 -1.46
N PHE A 73 -17.73 -3.55 -0.92
CA PHE A 73 -16.68 -4.26 -1.66
C PHE A 73 -16.71 -5.74 -1.33
N PHE A 74 -16.59 -6.58 -2.35
CA PHE A 74 -16.52 -8.03 -2.23
C PHE A 74 -15.31 -8.57 -2.99
N VAL A 75 -14.75 -9.67 -2.51
CA VAL A 75 -13.67 -10.42 -3.17
C VAL A 75 -14.04 -11.89 -3.29
N GLN A 76 -13.59 -12.50 -4.37
CA GLN A 76 -13.62 -13.94 -4.59
C GLN A 76 -12.30 -14.36 -5.22
N ALA A 77 -11.72 -15.46 -4.76
CA ALA A 77 -10.51 -16.05 -5.31
C ALA A 77 -10.81 -17.42 -5.92
N ARG A 78 -10.00 -17.84 -6.90
CA ARG A 78 -10.07 -19.16 -7.53
C ARG A 78 -8.90 -20.01 -7.09
N ASN A 79 -9.18 -21.19 -6.59
CA ASN A 79 -8.18 -22.14 -6.12
C ASN A 79 -7.32 -22.61 -7.31
N ALA A 80 -5.99 -22.66 -7.10
CA ALA A 80 -5.04 -22.98 -8.15
C ALA A 80 -5.05 -24.47 -8.56
N ASP A 81 -5.34 -25.37 -7.61
CA ASP A 81 -5.30 -26.81 -7.84
C ASP A 81 -6.64 -27.34 -8.36
N THR A 82 -7.73 -26.91 -7.73
CA THR A 82 -9.08 -27.41 -8.09
C THR A 82 -9.76 -26.60 -9.18
N HIS A 83 -9.24 -25.42 -9.52
CA HIS A 83 -9.83 -24.45 -10.43
C HIS A 83 -11.27 -24.03 -10.07
N LYS A 84 -11.69 -24.26 -8.82
CA LYS A 84 -13.01 -23.84 -8.31
C LYS A 84 -12.92 -22.45 -7.70
N TRP A 85 -13.95 -21.64 -7.90
CA TRP A 85 -14.12 -20.37 -7.18
C TRP A 85 -14.54 -20.65 -5.75
N GLY A 86 -13.89 -19.98 -4.79
CA GLY A 86 -14.32 -19.92 -3.41
C GLY A 86 -15.57 -19.06 -3.22
N SER A 87 -15.95 -18.80 -2.00
CA SER A 87 -17.08 -17.92 -1.67
C SER A 87 -16.79 -16.46 -1.96
N TRP A 88 -17.84 -15.68 -2.18
CA TRP A 88 -17.74 -14.22 -2.11
C TRP A 88 -17.59 -13.76 -0.67
N HIS A 89 -16.49 -13.09 -0.37
CA HIS A 89 -16.25 -12.48 0.94
C HIS A 89 -16.62 -10.99 0.89
N ARG A 90 -17.54 -10.57 1.75
CA ARG A 90 -17.79 -9.15 1.99
C ARG A 90 -16.60 -8.56 2.72
N MET A 91 -15.96 -7.56 2.12
CA MET A 91 -14.73 -6.99 2.66
C MET A 91 -14.99 -5.73 3.48
N ILE A 92 -15.60 -4.74 2.86
CA ILE A 92 -15.59 -3.35 3.33
C ILE A 92 -16.88 -2.68 2.93
N GLU A 93 -17.38 -1.81 3.82
CA GLU A 93 -18.37 -0.78 3.53
C GLU A 93 -17.73 0.58 3.74
N TRP A 94 -17.88 1.46 2.74
CA TRP A 94 -17.26 2.77 2.77
C TRP A 94 -18.17 3.84 2.16
N GLY A 95 -18.51 4.84 2.97
CA GLY A 95 -19.36 5.98 2.62
C GLY A 95 -19.41 6.99 3.75
N ASN A 96 -20.33 7.93 3.66
CA ASN A 96 -20.47 8.96 4.67
C ASN A 96 -21.10 8.42 5.97
N SER A 97 -22.10 7.53 5.85
CA SER A 97 -22.81 6.94 6.99
C SER A 97 -22.18 5.67 7.55
N VAL A 98 -21.42 4.94 6.71
CA VAL A 98 -20.82 3.66 7.06
C VAL A 98 -19.35 3.63 6.64
N GLN A 99 -18.49 3.22 7.57
CA GLN A 99 -17.07 2.98 7.32
C GLN A 99 -16.60 1.85 8.22
N ARG A 100 -16.54 0.64 7.66
CA ARG A 100 -16.10 -0.54 8.41
C ARG A 100 -15.58 -1.63 7.48
N SER A 101 -14.60 -2.37 7.97
CA SER A 101 -14.20 -3.66 7.43
C SER A 101 -14.98 -4.80 8.10
N HIS A 102 -15.04 -5.93 7.41
CA HIS A 102 -15.66 -7.15 7.89
C HIS A 102 -14.59 -8.23 8.10
N ALA A 103 -14.86 -9.20 8.94
CA ALA A 103 -14.18 -10.47 8.98
C ALA A 103 -15.15 -11.54 8.51
N THR A 104 -14.70 -12.44 7.64
CA THR A 104 -15.48 -13.57 7.15
C THR A 104 -14.92 -14.86 7.67
N ARG A 105 -15.78 -15.87 7.86
CA ARG A 105 -15.32 -17.22 8.15
C ARG A 105 -14.68 -17.83 6.91
N SER A 106 -13.78 -18.77 7.13
CA SER A 106 -13.22 -19.57 6.05
C SER A 106 -14.32 -20.40 5.39
N ASP A 107 -14.25 -20.47 4.06
CA ASP A 107 -15.06 -21.39 3.24
C ASP A 107 -14.33 -22.73 2.98
N GLY A 108 -13.23 -22.98 3.72
CA GLY A 108 -12.33 -24.12 3.53
C GLY A 108 -11.21 -23.86 2.53
N PHE A 109 -11.29 -22.75 1.79
CA PHE A 109 -10.26 -22.32 0.85
C PHE A 109 -9.68 -20.95 1.22
N SER A 110 -10.52 -19.97 1.50
CA SER A 110 -10.12 -18.59 1.78
C SER A 110 -10.98 -17.92 2.83
N LYS A 111 -10.48 -16.84 3.41
CA LYS A 111 -11.17 -15.97 4.36
C LYS A 111 -10.73 -14.52 4.17
N TYR A 112 -11.56 -13.59 4.62
CA TYR A 112 -11.20 -12.17 4.66
C TYR A 112 -11.06 -11.73 6.12
N LEU A 113 -9.89 -11.21 6.46
CA LEU A 113 -9.53 -10.85 7.84
C LEU A 113 -8.49 -9.72 7.83
N HIS A 114 -8.59 -8.78 8.77
CA HIS A 114 -7.65 -7.65 8.89
C HIS A 114 -7.35 -6.95 7.56
N VAL A 115 -8.41 -6.58 6.83
CA VAL A 115 -8.41 -5.87 5.54
C VAL A 115 -7.66 -6.56 4.40
N ARG A 116 -7.58 -7.91 4.42
CA ARG A 116 -6.98 -8.73 3.37
C ARG A 116 -7.68 -10.07 3.22
N LEU A 117 -7.69 -10.60 2.01
CA LEU A 117 -8.04 -12.00 1.78
C LEU A 117 -6.78 -12.86 2.00
N GLU A 118 -6.96 -14.00 2.65
CA GLU A 118 -5.92 -15.03 2.84
C GLU A 118 -6.48 -16.38 2.40
N THR A 119 -5.65 -17.19 1.73
CA THR A 119 -5.97 -18.61 1.53
C THR A 119 -5.66 -19.40 2.79
N GLU A 120 -6.29 -20.57 2.92
CA GLU A 120 -5.94 -21.51 3.98
C GLU A 120 -4.52 -22.06 3.77
N PRO A 121 -3.85 -22.55 4.84
CA PRO A 121 -2.50 -23.10 4.74
C PRO A 121 -2.36 -24.12 3.61
N LEU A 122 -1.24 -24.07 2.88
CA LEU A 122 -0.89 -24.94 1.75
C LEU A 122 -1.75 -24.74 0.49
N GLN A 123 -2.77 -23.88 0.52
CA GLN A 123 -3.58 -23.57 -0.64
C GLN A 123 -3.11 -22.29 -1.31
N ARG A 124 -3.27 -22.20 -2.62
CA ARG A 124 -2.96 -21.03 -3.43
C ARG A 124 -4.13 -20.67 -4.35
N ALA A 125 -4.25 -19.39 -4.66
CA ALA A 125 -5.13 -18.89 -5.68
C ALA A 125 -4.34 -18.48 -6.93
N HIS A 126 -4.99 -18.48 -8.11
CA HIS A 126 -4.41 -18.02 -9.38
C HIS A 126 -5.31 -17.05 -10.13
N ALA A 127 -6.48 -16.73 -9.58
CA ALA A 127 -7.40 -15.76 -10.14
C ALA A 127 -8.18 -15.06 -9.05
N PHE A 128 -8.68 -13.86 -9.33
CA PHE A 128 -9.54 -13.13 -8.39
C PHE A 128 -10.64 -12.35 -9.13
N ARG A 129 -11.70 -12.03 -8.37
CA ARG A 129 -12.76 -11.11 -8.75
C ARG A 129 -13.03 -10.14 -7.62
N ILE A 130 -13.20 -8.88 -7.97
CA ILE A 130 -13.68 -7.82 -7.09
C ILE A 130 -15.03 -7.36 -7.61
N LYS A 131 -16.00 -7.24 -6.72
CA LYS A 131 -17.30 -6.63 -7.02
C LYS A 131 -17.48 -5.43 -6.08
N VAL A 132 -17.95 -4.30 -6.61
CA VAL A 132 -18.32 -3.12 -5.87
C VAL A 132 -19.76 -2.80 -6.15
N GLU A 133 -20.57 -2.59 -5.14
CA GLU A 133 -21.98 -2.23 -5.23
C GLU A 133 -22.22 -0.88 -4.57
N GLY A 134 -23.04 -0.03 -5.21
CA GLY A 134 -23.57 1.18 -4.62
C GLY A 134 -24.82 0.84 -3.79
N ILE A 135 -24.82 1.19 -2.52
CA ILE A 135 -25.91 0.91 -1.59
C ILE A 135 -26.54 2.24 -1.16
N ASP A 136 -27.86 2.25 -0.95
CA ASP A 136 -28.64 3.40 -0.44
C ASP A 136 -28.43 4.69 -1.23
N GLY A 137 -28.27 4.56 -2.56
CA GLY A 137 -28.15 5.69 -3.47
C GLY A 137 -26.72 6.23 -3.64
N ALA A 138 -25.70 5.47 -3.26
CA ALA A 138 -24.30 5.80 -3.59
C ALA A 138 -24.09 5.71 -5.10
N SER A 139 -23.64 6.80 -5.74
CA SER A 139 -23.40 6.84 -7.18
C SER A 139 -22.10 6.15 -7.53
N MET A 140 -22.16 5.14 -8.41
CA MET A 140 -20.98 4.45 -8.94
C MET A 140 -20.05 5.36 -9.76
N ALA A 141 -20.50 6.50 -10.24
CA ALA A 141 -19.67 7.49 -10.93
C ALA A 141 -18.55 8.06 -10.04
N LEU A 142 -18.69 7.95 -8.72
CA LEU A 142 -17.68 8.40 -7.75
C LEU A 142 -16.49 7.44 -7.64
N LEU A 143 -16.61 6.18 -8.03
CA LEU A 143 -15.52 5.20 -8.07
C LEU A 143 -14.62 5.48 -9.27
N LYS A 144 -13.32 5.67 -9.03
CA LYS A 144 -12.35 6.08 -10.08
C LYS A 144 -11.36 4.99 -10.42
N SER A 145 -10.95 4.19 -9.44
CA SER A 145 -10.08 3.03 -9.71
C SER A 145 -10.17 1.99 -8.60
N ILE A 146 -9.74 0.77 -8.95
CA ILE A 146 -9.51 -0.35 -8.03
C ILE A 146 -8.06 -0.78 -8.19
N ALA A 147 -7.37 -0.97 -7.08
CA ALA A 147 -6.04 -1.56 -7.06
C ALA A 147 -6.04 -2.83 -6.19
N VAL A 148 -5.48 -3.89 -6.74
CA VAL A 148 -5.35 -5.20 -6.08
C VAL A 148 -3.88 -5.58 -6.09
N THR A 149 -3.34 -5.90 -4.92
CA THR A 149 -2.01 -6.54 -4.82
C THR A 149 -2.20 -7.99 -4.41
N THR A 150 -1.76 -8.91 -5.24
CA THR A 150 -1.64 -10.34 -4.88
C THR A 150 -0.22 -10.64 -4.43
N SER A 151 -0.05 -11.56 -3.49
CA SER A 151 1.27 -11.92 -2.96
C SER A 151 1.31 -13.40 -2.59
N ASP A 152 2.35 -14.11 -3.02
CA ASP A 152 2.63 -15.46 -2.51
C ASP A 152 3.57 -15.38 -1.30
N MET A 153 3.01 -15.56 -0.10
CA MET A 153 3.77 -15.48 1.14
C MET A 153 4.82 -16.59 1.28
N HIS A 154 4.67 -17.70 0.54
CA HIS A 154 5.65 -18.79 0.51
C HIS A 154 6.84 -18.48 -0.39
N ALA A 155 6.66 -17.62 -1.38
CA ALA A 155 7.72 -17.17 -2.28
C ALA A 155 8.43 -15.89 -1.79
N PHE A 156 8.10 -15.41 -0.57
CA PHE A 156 8.78 -14.27 0.00
C PHE A 156 10.20 -14.62 0.42
N GLU A 157 11.17 -13.87 -0.09
CA GLU A 157 12.59 -13.98 0.28
C GLU A 157 13.08 -12.64 0.84
N SER A 158 13.91 -12.72 1.89
CA SER A 158 14.58 -11.56 2.49
C SER A 158 15.72 -11.08 1.60
N GLU A 159 15.91 -9.76 1.54
CA GLU A 159 16.99 -9.16 0.77
C GLU A 159 18.36 -9.42 1.41
N GLN A 160 19.31 -9.78 0.58
CA GLN A 160 20.72 -9.82 0.93
C GLN A 160 21.31 -8.42 0.70
N VAL A 161 21.25 -7.57 1.74
CA VAL A 161 21.52 -6.12 1.66
C VAL A 161 22.81 -5.79 0.90
N MET A 162 23.92 -6.44 1.24
CA MET A 162 25.22 -6.19 0.61
C MET A 162 25.25 -6.56 -0.88
N ARG A 163 24.55 -7.62 -1.28
CA ARG A 163 24.50 -8.10 -2.66
C ARG A 163 23.45 -7.37 -3.48
N ASP A 164 22.25 -7.28 -2.96
CA ASP A 164 21.06 -6.90 -3.75
C ASP A 164 20.94 -5.38 -3.88
N LEU A 165 21.56 -4.61 -2.97
CA LEU A 165 21.43 -3.16 -2.90
C LEU A 165 22.72 -2.40 -3.26
N ALA A 166 23.77 -3.11 -3.68
CA ALA A 166 25.00 -2.49 -4.16
C ALA A 166 24.71 -1.48 -5.30
N GLY A 167 25.39 -0.34 -5.26
CA GLY A 167 25.34 0.69 -6.31
C GLY A 167 24.10 1.58 -6.29
N LEU A 168 23.23 1.52 -5.26
CA LEU A 168 22.16 2.51 -5.09
C LEU A 168 22.77 3.89 -4.78
N SER A 169 22.34 4.92 -5.48
CA SER A 169 22.76 6.31 -5.25
C SER A 169 21.91 6.96 -4.15
N SER A 170 22.46 7.96 -3.48
CA SER A 170 21.69 8.79 -2.55
C SER A 170 20.50 9.47 -3.23
N VAL A 171 19.42 9.60 -2.51
CA VAL A 171 18.20 10.27 -2.95
C VAL A 171 17.50 10.90 -1.75
N PHE A 172 16.92 12.10 -1.95
CA PHE A 172 16.13 12.78 -0.95
C PHE A 172 14.94 13.46 -1.60
N VAL A 173 13.78 13.34 -0.97
CA VAL A 173 12.50 13.96 -1.38
C VAL A 173 12.19 15.09 -0.40
N PRO A 174 12.46 16.34 -0.76
CA PRO A 174 12.23 17.49 0.11
C PRO A 174 10.75 17.85 0.21
N GLY A 175 10.40 18.65 1.24
CA GLY A 175 9.09 19.25 1.37
C GLY A 175 8.00 18.33 1.93
N VAL A 176 8.36 17.18 2.50
CA VAL A 176 7.44 16.33 3.28
C VAL A 176 7.29 16.92 4.68
N SER A 177 6.06 17.08 5.15
CA SER A 177 5.77 17.60 6.49
C SER A 177 6.32 16.70 7.58
N LYS A 178 6.62 17.29 8.74
CA LYS A 178 7.08 16.58 9.95
C LYS A 178 5.98 16.69 11.02
N ILE A 179 5.24 15.61 11.25
CA ILE A 179 4.10 15.59 12.17
C ILE A 179 4.29 14.49 13.20
N SER A 180 4.36 14.84 14.49
CA SER A 180 4.37 13.89 15.60
C SER A 180 2.93 13.52 15.97
N GLN A 181 2.61 12.22 16.02
CA GLN A 181 1.32 11.77 16.51
C GLN A 181 1.10 12.10 17.99
N HIS A 182 2.18 12.14 18.77
CA HIS A 182 2.12 12.47 20.20
C HIS A 182 1.86 13.95 20.50
N ALA A 183 2.00 14.83 19.48
CA ALA A 183 1.60 16.24 19.60
C ALA A 183 0.10 16.46 19.38
N LEU A 184 -0.64 15.43 18.99
CA LEU A 184 -2.08 15.51 18.77
C LEU A 184 -2.83 15.46 20.12
N LEU A 185 -3.75 16.39 20.31
CA LEU A 185 -4.61 16.44 21.51
C LEU A 185 -5.74 15.41 21.41
N HIS A 186 -5.40 14.14 21.56
CA HIS A 186 -6.35 13.02 21.50
C HIS A 186 -5.88 11.84 22.36
N ALA A 187 -6.79 11.16 23.06
CA ALA A 187 -6.48 10.04 23.93
C ALA A 187 -5.80 8.87 23.18
N ASP A 188 -6.22 8.62 21.94
CA ASP A 188 -5.71 7.55 21.09
C ASP A 188 -4.55 7.99 20.17
N ASN A 189 -3.90 9.13 20.42
CA ASN A 189 -2.83 9.62 19.56
C ASN A 189 -1.73 8.58 19.31
N HIS A 190 -1.47 7.70 20.28
CA HIS A 190 -0.50 6.61 20.20
C HIS A 190 -0.83 5.53 19.17
N ARG A 191 -2.08 5.49 18.64
CA ARG A 191 -2.59 4.57 17.63
C ARG A 191 -2.68 5.19 16.22
N MET A 192 -2.26 6.46 16.04
CA MET A 192 -2.52 7.27 14.85
C MET A 192 -1.34 7.36 13.87
N CYS A 193 -0.37 6.43 13.93
CA CYS A 193 0.77 6.46 13.00
C CYS A 193 0.34 6.43 11.52
N SER A 194 -0.68 5.63 11.17
CA SER A 194 -1.16 5.51 9.80
C SER A 194 -1.79 6.81 9.27
N PRO A 195 -2.84 7.38 9.90
CA PRO A 195 -3.41 8.64 9.42
C PRO A 195 -2.43 9.82 9.47
N VAL A 196 -1.53 9.88 10.46
CA VAL A 196 -0.51 10.94 10.52
C VAL A 196 0.48 10.83 9.36
N SER A 197 0.98 9.63 9.06
CA SER A 197 1.84 9.41 7.89
C SER A 197 1.11 9.74 6.58
N CYS A 198 -0.17 9.37 6.47
CA CYS A 198 -0.99 9.71 5.31
C CYS A 198 -1.28 11.22 5.20
N THR A 199 -1.42 11.92 6.32
CA THR A 199 -1.50 13.40 6.34
C THR A 199 -0.23 13.99 5.75
N MET A 200 0.95 13.56 6.20
CA MET A 200 2.24 14.03 5.65
C MET A 200 2.34 13.79 4.14
N LEU A 201 1.92 12.61 3.67
CA LEU A 201 1.92 12.26 2.25
C LEU A 201 0.90 13.10 1.45
N SER A 202 -0.30 13.32 1.98
CA SER A 202 -1.34 14.13 1.34
C SER A 202 -0.93 15.59 1.23
N GLU A 203 -0.37 16.19 2.30
CA GLU A 203 0.18 17.55 2.29
C GLU A 203 1.30 17.72 1.27
N PHE A 204 2.16 16.68 1.12
CA PHE A 204 3.23 16.70 0.11
C PHE A 204 2.67 16.89 -1.31
N PHE A 205 1.58 16.21 -1.66
CA PHE A 205 0.99 16.31 -3.00
C PHE A 205 0.11 17.54 -3.19
N THR A 206 -0.68 17.91 -2.18
CA THR A 206 -1.66 18.99 -2.29
C THR A 206 -1.06 20.36 -2.02
N ARG A 207 0.07 20.42 -1.30
CA ARG A 207 0.67 21.63 -0.74
C ARG A 207 -0.23 22.38 0.26
N ASN A 208 -1.31 21.75 0.68
CA ASN A 208 -2.25 22.28 1.66
C ASN A 208 -2.09 21.59 3.00
N LYS A 209 -2.15 22.36 4.08
CA LYS A 209 -2.14 21.81 5.44
C LYS A 209 -3.47 21.12 5.74
N THR A 210 -3.37 19.95 6.35
CA THR A 210 -4.52 19.12 6.76
C THR A 210 -4.45 18.88 8.26
N ASN A 211 -5.57 18.95 8.96
CA ASN A 211 -5.63 18.55 10.36
C ASN A 211 -5.53 17.02 10.47
N PRO A 212 -4.48 16.47 11.12
CA PRO A 212 -4.31 15.03 11.25
C PRO A 212 -5.43 14.33 12.02
N LEU A 213 -6.09 15.00 12.97
CA LEU A 213 -7.24 14.44 13.70
C LEU A 213 -8.44 14.29 12.78
N CYS A 214 -8.73 15.31 11.95
CA CYS A 214 -9.78 15.18 10.93
C CYS A 214 -9.49 14.06 9.93
N PHE A 215 -8.21 13.88 9.55
CA PHE A 215 -7.80 12.76 8.71
C PHE A 215 -8.05 11.41 9.41
N ALA A 216 -7.65 11.30 10.69
CA ALA A 216 -7.83 10.10 11.49
C ALA A 216 -9.31 9.71 11.60
N ASP A 217 -10.19 10.65 11.89
CA ASP A 217 -11.65 10.42 11.97
C ASP A 217 -12.22 9.91 10.63
N LYS A 218 -11.78 10.51 9.52
CA LYS A 218 -12.23 10.13 8.16
C LYS A 218 -11.66 8.81 7.67
N SER A 219 -10.61 8.27 8.30
CA SER A 219 -10.01 6.97 7.98
C SER A 219 -10.27 5.89 9.03
N PHE A 220 -10.98 6.19 10.12
CA PHE A 220 -11.23 5.26 11.21
C PHE A 220 -12.12 4.09 10.77
N ASP A 221 -11.64 2.88 10.99
CA ASP A 221 -12.36 1.64 10.71
C ASP A 221 -13.18 1.19 11.92
N LYS A 222 -14.50 1.36 11.85
CA LYS A 222 -15.40 0.93 12.93
C LYS A 222 -15.44 -0.59 13.11
N GLY A 223 -15.16 -1.36 12.06
CA GLY A 223 -15.17 -2.83 12.11
C GLY A 223 -14.01 -3.41 12.89
N LEU A 224 -12.81 -2.82 12.76
CA LEU A 224 -11.61 -3.21 13.50
C LEU A 224 -11.31 -2.31 14.70
N ASN A 225 -12.10 -1.30 14.96
CA ASN A 225 -11.81 -0.26 15.96
C ASN A 225 -10.36 0.27 15.78
N SER A 226 -10.01 0.69 14.57
CA SER A 226 -8.62 0.97 14.21
C SER A 226 -8.46 2.18 13.30
N TYR A 227 -7.44 3.00 13.57
CA TYR A 227 -6.93 4.03 12.67
C TYR A 227 -5.96 3.47 11.61
N GLY A 228 -5.50 2.23 11.81
CA GLY A 228 -4.47 1.57 10.99
C GLY A 228 -5.00 0.75 9.82
N SER A 229 -6.29 0.76 9.52
CA SER A 229 -6.84 0.06 8.35
C SER A 229 -6.36 0.68 7.05
N TRP A 230 -5.52 -0.05 6.34
CA TRP A 230 -4.76 0.43 5.18
C TRP A 230 -5.63 1.02 4.07
N PRO A 231 -6.70 0.33 3.60
CA PRO A 231 -7.48 0.81 2.46
C PRO A 231 -8.26 2.11 2.77
N PHE A 232 -8.74 2.30 4.01
CA PHE A 232 -9.44 3.54 4.37
C PHE A 232 -8.51 4.76 4.36
N ASN A 233 -7.26 4.58 4.81
CA ASN A 233 -6.25 5.62 4.77
C ASN A 233 -5.92 6.02 3.33
N MET A 234 -5.80 5.02 2.41
CA MET A 234 -5.56 5.30 0.99
C MET A 234 -6.74 5.97 0.31
N ALA A 235 -7.96 5.51 0.59
CA ALA A 235 -9.16 6.12 0.04
C ALA A 235 -9.32 7.59 0.47
N HIS A 236 -9.04 7.90 1.74
CA HIS A 236 -9.10 9.28 2.21
C HIS A 236 -7.94 10.14 1.67
N SER A 237 -6.74 9.58 1.49
CA SER A 237 -5.65 10.29 0.81
C SER A 237 -6.02 10.70 -0.62
N PHE A 238 -6.75 9.83 -1.35
CA PHE A 238 -7.25 10.16 -2.68
C PHE A 238 -8.27 11.31 -2.66
N GLU A 239 -9.20 11.30 -1.68
CA GLU A 239 -10.14 12.42 -1.49
C GLU A 239 -9.41 13.74 -1.27
N GLN A 240 -8.41 13.75 -0.36
CA GLN A 240 -7.61 14.94 -0.06
C GLN A 240 -6.86 15.45 -1.30
N ALA A 241 -6.35 14.57 -2.13
CA ALA A 241 -5.66 14.90 -3.38
C ALA A 241 -6.61 15.24 -4.54
N GLN A 242 -7.93 15.24 -4.32
CA GLN A 242 -8.95 15.60 -5.32
C GLN A 242 -8.76 14.86 -6.67
N GLY A 243 -8.38 13.60 -6.62
CA GLY A 243 -8.19 12.76 -7.81
C GLY A 243 -6.90 13.01 -8.61
N LYS A 244 -6.01 13.90 -8.15
CA LYS A 244 -4.74 14.21 -8.84
C LYS A 244 -3.64 13.17 -8.60
N VAL A 245 -3.85 12.27 -7.64
CA VAL A 245 -2.89 11.24 -7.23
C VAL A 245 -3.65 9.95 -6.93
N TRP A 246 -3.16 8.85 -7.47
CA TRP A 246 -3.64 7.50 -7.14
C TRP A 246 -2.93 6.98 -5.90
N PHE A 247 -3.67 6.38 -4.97
CA PHE A 247 -3.13 5.80 -3.75
C PHE A 247 -3.53 4.35 -3.62
N PHE A 248 -2.58 3.49 -3.25
CA PHE A 248 -2.84 2.05 -3.04
C PHE A 248 -2.01 1.44 -1.93
N ASN A 249 -2.55 0.38 -1.36
CA ASN A 249 -1.79 -0.54 -0.52
C ASN A 249 -1.12 -1.57 -1.43
N THR A 250 0.17 -1.78 -1.25
CA THR A 250 0.91 -2.78 -2.02
C THR A 250 1.99 -3.43 -1.17
N ARG A 251 2.59 -4.49 -1.71
CA ARG A 251 3.83 -5.06 -1.21
C ARG A 251 4.89 -4.90 -2.27
N LEU A 252 6.04 -4.39 -1.89
CA LEU A 252 7.14 -4.22 -2.82
C LEU A 252 7.99 -5.48 -2.87
N ASN A 253 8.55 -5.76 -4.05
CA ASN A 253 9.40 -6.92 -4.21
C ASN A 253 10.81 -6.70 -3.63
N SER A 254 11.26 -5.43 -3.55
CA SER A 254 12.61 -5.08 -3.09
C SER A 254 12.69 -3.64 -2.57
N PHE A 255 13.78 -3.34 -1.85
CA PHE A 255 14.14 -1.96 -1.52
C PHE A 255 14.48 -1.15 -2.79
N ARG A 256 14.97 -1.79 -3.87
CA ARG A 256 15.15 -1.11 -5.16
C ARG A 256 13.86 -0.53 -5.72
N ASP A 257 12.72 -1.18 -5.48
CA ASP A 257 11.41 -0.64 -5.89
C ASP A 257 11.07 0.63 -5.10
N LEU A 258 11.29 0.61 -3.78
CA LEU A 258 11.13 1.79 -2.91
C LEU A 258 12.08 2.92 -3.32
N HIS A 259 13.36 2.61 -3.52
CA HIS A 259 14.36 3.57 -3.95
C HIS A 259 13.98 4.20 -5.32
N ARG A 260 13.46 3.41 -6.26
CA ARG A 260 12.99 3.91 -7.57
C ARG A 260 11.84 4.91 -7.40
N GLN A 261 10.95 4.70 -6.44
CA GLN A 261 9.90 5.66 -6.11
C GLN A 261 10.48 6.97 -5.60
N LEU A 262 11.41 6.90 -4.66
CA LEU A 262 12.10 8.09 -4.14
C LEU A 262 12.84 8.84 -5.24
N LYS A 263 13.49 8.14 -6.19
CA LYS A 263 14.15 8.74 -7.38
C LYS A 263 13.17 9.47 -8.30
N ARG A 264 11.88 9.10 -8.29
CA ARG A 264 10.80 9.84 -8.99
C ARG A 264 10.32 11.07 -8.21
N GLY A 265 10.96 11.39 -7.08
CA GLY A 265 10.56 12.49 -6.21
C GLY A 265 9.26 12.23 -5.45
N ILE A 266 8.92 10.98 -5.18
CA ILE A 266 7.66 10.60 -4.49
C ILE A 266 8.02 9.86 -3.21
N PRO A 267 7.63 10.37 -2.01
CA PRO A 267 7.81 9.66 -0.76
C PRO A 267 6.85 8.46 -0.68
N ALA A 268 7.17 7.49 0.17
CA ALA A 268 6.33 6.33 0.41
C ALA A 268 6.14 6.10 1.92
N ILE A 269 5.02 5.49 2.31
CA ILE A 269 4.81 5.09 3.69
C ILE A 269 5.02 3.58 3.76
N VAL A 270 5.82 3.12 4.70
CA VAL A 270 6.12 1.70 4.89
C VAL A 270 5.69 1.23 6.27
N SER A 271 5.23 -0.02 6.35
CA SER A 271 4.93 -0.65 7.62
C SER A 271 6.17 -1.39 8.13
N VAL A 272 6.62 -1.05 9.34
CA VAL A 272 7.70 -1.76 10.03
C VAL A 272 7.15 -2.52 11.22
N ARG A 273 7.82 -3.61 11.63
CA ARG A 273 7.44 -4.40 12.79
C ARG A 273 8.68 -4.89 13.55
N GLY A 274 8.52 -5.03 14.86
CA GLY A 274 9.59 -5.50 15.74
C GLY A 274 10.50 -4.37 16.18
N THR A 275 11.76 -4.69 16.43
CA THR A 275 12.77 -3.74 16.87
C THR A 275 13.39 -3.03 15.68
N LEU A 276 13.44 -1.72 15.74
CA LEU A 276 14.18 -0.87 14.82
C LEU A 276 15.10 -0.01 15.70
N LYS A 277 16.42 -0.17 15.58
CA LYS A 277 17.37 0.59 16.40
C LYS A 277 17.15 2.08 16.22
N GLN A 278 17.35 2.85 17.28
CA GLN A 278 17.10 4.29 17.36
C GLN A 278 15.63 4.71 17.29
N ALA A 279 14.69 3.80 17.02
CA ALA A 279 13.27 4.09 17.18
C ALA A 279 12.92 4.35 18.67
N PRO A 280 11.87 5.12 18.98
CA PRO A 280 11.52 5.44 20.37
C PRO A 280 11.09 4.22 21.17
N LYS A 281 10.67 3.15 20.51
CA LYS A 281 10.23 1.87 21.10
C LYS A 281 10.22 0.76 20.04
N SER A 282 10.10 -0.49 20.50
CA SER A 282 9.76 -1.60 19.58
C SER A 282 8.31 -1.49 19.09
N TYR A 283 8.06 -2.01 17.90
CA TYR A 283 6.76 -1.99 17.21
C TYR A 283 6.17 -3.40 17.03
N PRO A 284 5.80 -4.13 18.09
CA PRO A 284 5.36 -5.54 17.99
C PRO A 284 4.08 -5.68 17.14
N HIS A 285 3.23 -4.66 17.12
CA HIS A 285 1.97 -4.64 16.36
C HIS A 285 2.07 -3.89 15.03
N GLY A 286 3.26 -3.43 14.67
CA GLY A 286 3.52 -2.63 13.48
C GLY A 286 3.46 -1.13 13.72
N HIS A 287 4.13 -0.39 12.82
CA HIS A 287 4.19 1.06 12.83
C HIS A 287 4.38 1.57 11.40
N LEU A 288 3.91 2.77 11.10
CA LEU A 288 4.02 3.39 9.78
C LEU A 288 5.07 4.50 9.82
N LEU A 289 6.05 4.41 8.91
CA LEU A 289 7.09 5.41 8.67
C LEU A 289 6.91 6.03 7.30
N THR A 290 7.07 7.35 7.20
CA THR A 290 7.14 8.01 5.88
C THR A 290 8.59 8.08 5.44
N VAL A 291 8.96 7.30 4.41
CA VAL A 291 10.31 7.28 3.85
C VAL A 291 10.48 8.44 2.90
N VAL A 292 11.48 9.27 3.15
CA VAL A 292 11.77 10.49 2.40
C VAL A 292 13.14 10.46 1.71
N GLY A 293 13.98 9.46 1.96
CA GLY A 293 15.27 9.39 1.31
C GLY A 293 16.10 8.17 1.66
N TYR A 294 17.23 8.08 1.01
CA TYR A 294 18.30 7.13 1.27
C TYR A 294 19.65 7.81 1.07
N ASP A 295 20.55 7.65 2.01
CA ASP A 295 21.91 8.12 1.94
C ASP A 295 22.86 6.93 1.68
N ALA A 296 23.43 6.88 0.46
CA ALA A 296 24.31 5.79 0.04
C ALA A 296 25.67 5.80 0.76
N ARG A 297 26.12 6.97 1.25
CA ARG A 297 27.40 7.11 1.93
C ARG A 297 27.38 6.52 3.33
N SER A 298 26.33 6.84 4.10
CA SER A 298 26.13 6.31 5.45
C SER A 298 25.32 5.02 5.47
N GLN A 299 24.74 4.60 4.34
CA GLN A 299 23.81 3.48 4.23
C GLN A 299 22.61 3.61 5.18
N GLU A 300 22.01 4.80 5.22
CA GLU A 300 20.87 5.10 6.07
C GLU A 300 19.62 5.44 5.27
N VAL A 301 18.48 5.00 5.76
CA VAL A 301 17.16 5.36 5.24
C VAL A 301 16.62 6.55 6.04
N LEU A 302 16.28 7.64 5.33
CA LEU A 302 15.73 8.85 5.92
C LEU A 302 14.22 8.71 6.01
N CYS A 303 13.70 8.81 7.23
CA CYS A 303 12.29 8.62 7.53
C CYS A 303 11.73 9.79 8.35
N HIS A 304 10.45 10.07 8.18
CA HIS A 304 9.67 10.80 9.18
C HIS A 304 8.92 9.77 10.04
N ASP A 305 9.30 9.67 11.31
CA ASP A 305 8.72 8.77 12.31
C ASP A 305 7.79 9.55 13.25
N SER A 306 6.49 9.39 13.02
CA SER A 306 5.46 10.10 13.80
C SER A 306 5.43 9.72 15.29
N ALA A 307 6.04 8.58 15.69
CA ALA A 307 6.10 8.15 17.09
C ALA A 307 7.15 8.91 17.92
N LYS A 308 7.99 9.75 17.28
CA LYS A 308 8.93 10.61 18.02
C LYS A 308 8.19 11.79 18.68
N MET A 309 8.64 12.13 19.88
CA MET A 309 8.06 13.24 20.63
C MET A 309 8.45 14.59 20.02
N GLY A 310 7.46 15.42 19.73
CA GLY A 310 7.67 16.74 19.12
C GLY A 310 7.98 16.70 17.62
N HIS A 311 7.46 17.69 16.89
CA HIS A 311 7.57 17.75 15.41
C HIS A 311 9.02 17.83 14.91
N VAL A 312 9.90 18.50 15.64
CA VAL A 312 11.32 18.67 15.28
C VAL A 312 12.11 17.36 15.29
N ASN A 313 11.68 16.38 16.08
CA ASN A 313 12.35 15.10 16.25
C ASN A 313 11.82 14.01 15.29
N VAL A 314 10.85 14.32 14.47
CA VAL A 314 10.19 13.35 13.56
C VAL A 314 11.14 12.83 12.49
N GLU A 315 12.06 13.66 12.00
CA GLU A 315 13.07 13.21 11.03
C GLU A 315 14.08 12.29 11.71
N GLN A 316 14.22 11.09 11.15
CA GLN A 316 15.08 10.03 11.68
C GLN A 316 15.90 9.40 10.56
N ARG A 317 17.04 8.83 10.95
CA ARG A 317 17.89 8.04 10.08
C ARG A 317 18.00 6.65 10.68
N TYR A 318 17.73 5.65 9.88
CA TYR A 318 17.80 4.24 10.27
C TYR A 318 18.81 3.52 9.39
N GLU A 319 19.70 2.74 9.99
CA GLU A 319 20.62 1.89 9.26
C GLU A 319 19.82 1.00 8.28
N LEU A 320 20.30 0.88 7.03
CA LEU A 320 19.59 0.19 5.94
C LEU A 320 19.24 -1.25 6.29
N ALA A 321 20.15 -1.98 6.93
CA ALA A 321 19.93 -3.39 7.29
C ALA A 321 18.83 -3.52 8.37
N ASP A 322 18.85 -2.69 9.40
CA ASP A 322 17.84 -2.67 10.45
C ASP A 322 16.47 -2.26 9.90
N PHE A 323 16.45 -1.25 9.02
CA PHE A 323 15.22 -0.80 8.35
C PHE A 323 14.60 -1.91 7.49
N ILE A 324 15.41 -2.59 6.65
CA ILE A 324 14.94 -3.69 5.80
C ILE A 324 14.41 -4.82 6.67
N HIS A 325 15.13 -5.23 7.70
CA HIS A 325 14.66 -6.28 8.61
C HIS A 325 13.29 -5.96 9.23
N ALA A 326 13.10 -4.75 9.74
CA ALA A 326 11.84 -4.31 10.33
C ALA A 326 10.70 -4.18 9.29
N TRP A 327 11.01 -3.74 8.06
CA TRP A 327 10.05 -3.65 6.96
C TRP A 327 9.65 -5.04 6.43
N GLU A 328 10.60 -5.96 6.32
CA GLU A 328 10.36 -7.37 5.92
C GLU A 328 9.53 -8.13 6.96
N ALA A 329 9.64 -7.81 8.24
CA ALA A 329 8.75 -8.35 9.27
C ALA A 329 7.27 -8.01 9.02
N SER A 330 6.98 -6.95 8.26
CA SER A 330 5.65 -6.62 7.71
C SER A 330 5.43 -7.08 6.27
N ARG A 331 6.31 -7.96 5.74
CA ARG A 331 6.27 -8.40 4.34
C ARG A 331 6.24 -7.23 3.37
N ARG A 332 7.09 -6.25 3.57
CA ARG A 332 7.28 -5.04 2.74
C ARG A 332 5.99 -4.31 2.38
N LEU A 333 5.02 -4.29 3.32
CA LEU A 333 3.78 -3.55 3.15
C LEU A 333 4.09 -2.06 2.98
N THR A 334 3.54 -1.47 1.94
CA THR A 334 3.81 -0.09 1.55
C THR A 334 2.52 0.60 1.12
N TYR A 335 2.34 1.84 1.53
CA TYR A 335 1.36 2.75 0.98
C TYR A 335 2.03 3.52 -0.16
N TRP A 336 1.51 3.35 -1.33
CA TRP A 336 2.09 3.79 -2.58
C TRP A 336 1.28 4.89 -3.22
N ALA A 337 1.94 5.84 -3.86
CA ALA A 337 1.27 6.92 -4.57
C ALA A 337 1.83 7.08 -5.99
N GLU A 338 0.95 7.40 -6.93
CA GLU A 338 1.30 7.72 -8.32
C GLU A 338 0.56 8.96 -8.78
N ARG A 339 1.21 9.89 -9.48
CA ARG A 339 0.52 11.02 -10.11
C ARG A 339 -0.47 10.51 -11.16
N ALA A 340 -1.67 11.09 -11.21
CA ALA A 340 -2.74 10.67 -12.13
C ALA A 340 -2.45 11.01 -13.59
#